data_05af41401686f0ad4f585e9141d34e16
#
_entry.id   05af41401686f0ad4f585e9141d34e16
#
_cell.length_a   1.000
_cell.length_b   1.000
_cell.length_c   1.000
_cell.angle_alpha   90.00
_cell.angle_beta   90.00
_cell.angle_gamma   90.00
#
_symmetry.space_group_name_H-M   'P 1'
#
loop_
_entity.id
_entity.type
_entity.pdbx_description
1 polymer ?
#
loop_
_entity_poly.entity_id
_entity_poly.type
_entity_poly.pdbx_seq_one_letter_code
_entity_poly.pdbx_strand_id
1 'polypeptide(L)'
;MTATILDGKHVAQLTEAALAERVTSIKSRSDGRTPVLATILVGDDPASATYVKMKSNACQRIGMESLAIELPASTSTNDLLRQIEELNLNPDVHGILLQHPVPSQIDERACFDMIALEKDVDGVTCLGFGRMAMGESAYGCATPQGIMRLLEHYEIGLSGLHAVVVGRSPILGKPMAMMLLEANATVTICHSRTRDLESHVRQADLVVGAVGRPEFIRADWIKDGAVVVDAGYHPGGVGDIELQPLLERASAITPVPGGVGPMTINTLIQQTVQSGEKSLA
;
A
#
# COMPACT_ATOMS: atom_id res chain seq x y z
N MET A 1 -22.77 -7.53 -18.66
CA MET A 1 -22.97 -6.83 -17.35
C MET A 1 -21.89 -5.78 -17.26
N THR A 2 -22.20 -4.60 -16.78
CA THR A 2 -21.17 -3.56 -16.59
C THR A 2 -20.44 -3.86 -15.27
N ALA A 3 -19.12 -3.85 -15.27
CA ALA A 3 -18.32 -4.10 -14.06
C ALA A 3 -18.60 -3.03 -12.97
N THR A 4 -18.64 -3.46 -11.72
CA THR A 4 -18.61 -2.54 -10.56
C THR A 4 -17.26 -1.85 -10.51
N ILE A 5 -17.25 -0.52 -10.44
CA ILE A 5 -16.02 0.25 -10.29
C ILE A 5 -15.64 0.32 -8.82
N LEU A 6 -14.50 -0.26 -8.47
CA LEU A 6 -13.92 -0.22 -7.13
C LEU A 6 -13.20 1.14 -6.93
N ASP A 7 -13.97 2.20 -6.66
CA ASP A 7 -13.48 3.58 -6.54
C ASP A 7 -12.77 3.80 -5.20
N GLY A 8 -11.45 3.64 -5.20
CA GLY A 8 -10.64 3.83 -4.01
C GLY A 8 -10.54 5.29 -3.57
N LYS A 9 -10.69 6.25 -4.48
CA LYS A 9 -10.71 7.66 -4.12
C LYS A 9 -11.96 7.98 -3.28
N HIS A 10 -13.10 7.45 -3.67
CA HIS A 10 -14.35 7.60 -2.92
C HIS A 10 -14.23 6.96 -1.54
N VAL A 11 -13.74 5.72 -1.44
CA VAL A 11 -13.58 5.01 -0.16
C VAL A 11 -12.59 5.72 0.75
N ALA A 12 -11.47 6.22 0.22
CA ALA A 12 -10.51 7.02 0.98
C ALA A 12 -11.17 8.28 1.57
N GLN A 13 -11.99 8.98 0.79
CA GLN A 13 -12.72 10.18 1.27
C GLN A 13 -13.74 9.86 2.36
N LEU A 14 -14.48 8.77 2.25
CA LEU A 14 -15.45 8.34 3.26
C LEU A 14 -14.78 8.06 4.62
N THR A 15 -13.56 7.53 4.60
CA THR A 15 -12.84 7.19 5.84
C THR A 15 -12.09 8.37 6.46
N GLU A 16 -11.80 9.43 5.70
CA GLU A 16 -11.07 10.62 6.19
C GLU A 16 -11.80 11.30 7.36
N ALA A 17 -13.12 11.42 7.33
CA ALA A 17 -13.89 12.05 8.40
C ALA A 17 -13.73 11.29 9.73
N ALA A 18 -13.89 9.96 9.70
CA ALA A 18 -13.70 9.12 10.88
C ALA A 18 -12.25 9.18 11.42
N LEU A 19 -11.26 9.26 10.53
CA LEU A 19 -9.86 9.44 10.93
C LEU A 19 -9.62 10.80 11.60
N ALA A 20 -10.23 11.88 11.09
CA ALA A 20 -10.14 13.21 11.69
C ALA A 20 -10.75 13.25 13.10
N GLU A 21 -11.87 12.57 13.32
CA GLU A 21 -12.47 12.42 14.65
C GLU A 21 -11.55 11.67 15.62
N ARG A 22 -10.89 10.60 15.16
CA ARG A 22 -9.91 9.84 15.96
C ARG A 22 -8.69 10.71 16.32
N VAL A 23 -8.15 11.49 15.37
CA VAL A 23 -7.05 12.43 15.64
C VAL A 23 -7.48 13.49 16.65
N THR A 24 -8.69 14.05 16.52
CA THR A 24 -9.24 15.01 17.49
C THR A 24 -9.36 14.39 18.88
N SER A 25 -9.81 13.16 18.98
CA SER A 25 -9.88 12.40 20.24
C SER A 25 -8.49 12.17 20.85
N ILE A 26 -7.48 11.80 20.05
CA ILE A 26 -6.10 11.68 20.52
C ILE A 26 -5.62 13.04 21.07
N LYS A 27 -5.76 14.10 20.30
CA LYS A 27 -5.33 15.45 20.69
C LYS A 27 -5.93 15.89 22.03
N SER A 28 -7.19 15.59 22.28
CA SER A 28 -7.87 15.95 23.53
C SER A 28 -7.35 15.21 24.77
N ARG A 29 -6.79 14.00 24.60
CA ARG A 29 -6.31 13.13 25.67
C ARG A 29 -4.81 13.17 25.90
N SER A 30 -4.05 13.79 24.99
CA SER A 30 -2.58 13.78 24.94
C SER A 30 -1.96 15.19 25.05
N ASP A 31 -2.56 16.09 25.83
CA ASP A 31 -2.07 17.46 25.99
C ASP A 31 -1.85 18.21 24.67
N GLY A 32 -2.73 17.98 23.70
CA GLY A 32 -2.69 18.65 22.42
C GLY A 32 -1.77 18.00 21.36
N ARG A 33 -1.12 16.87 21.70
CA ARG A 33 -0.28 16.13 20.73
C ARG A 33 -1.14 15.40 19.70
N THR A 34 -0.63 15.27 18.48
CA THR A 34 -1.28 14.54 17.39
C THR A 34 -0.34 13.47 16.82
N PRO A 35 -0.85 12.43 16.14
CA PRO A 35 0.02 11.50 15.45
C PRO A 35 0.91 12.22 14.43
N VAL A 36 2.17 11.80 14.31
CA VAL A 36 3.16 12.35 13.39
C VAL A 36 3.67 11.25 12.48
N LEU A 37 3.56 11.47 11.16
CA LEU A 37 4.18 10.64 10.14
C LEU A 37 5.49 11.29 9.68
N ALA A 38 6.62 10.65 9.94
CA ALA A 38 7.90 11.01 9.35
C ALA A 38 8.05 10.35 7.98
N THR A 39 8.29 11.15 6.96
CA THR A 39 8.52 10.68 5.59
C THR A 39 9.92 11.06 5.15
N ILE A 40 10.74 10.06 4.83
CA ILE A 40 12.12 10.25 4.36
C ILE A 40 12.13 10.13 2.83
N LEU A 41 12.64 11.15 2.16
CA LEU A 41 12.92 11.17 0.72
C LEU A 41 14.42 11.29 0.52
N VAL A 42 15.01 10.39 -0.27
CA VAL A 42 16.43 10.44 -0.63
C VAL A 42 16.55 10.74 -2.12
N GLY A 43 17.19 11.84 -2.43
CA GLY A 43 17.34 12.34 -3.81
C GLY A 43 16.21 13.30 -4.20
N ASP A 44 16.15 13.61 -5.48
CA ASP A 44 15.33 14.69 -6.05
C ASP A 44 14.37 14.20 -7.16
N ASP A 45 14.02 12.90 -7.14
CA ASP A 45 13.07 12.34 -8.10
C ASP A 45 11.70 13.04 -8.00
N PRO A 46 11.23 13.71 -9.08
CA PRO A 46 10.00 14.51 -9.04
C PRO A 46 8.74 13.69 -8.76
N ALA A 47 8.72 12.41 -9.17
CA ALA A 47 7.59 11.53 -8.92
C ALA A 47 7.50 11.22 -7.41
N SER A 48 8.62 10.84 -6.79
CA SER A 48 8.73 10.60 -5.36
C SER A 48 8.37 11.84 -4.53
N ALA A 49 8.84 13.03 -4.92
CA ALA A 49 8.51 14.30 -4.26
C ALA A 49 6.99 14.58 -4.33
N THR A 50 6.35 14.29 -5.47
CA THR A 50 4.89 14.42 -5.62
C THR A 50 4.15 13.49 -4.66
N TYR A 51 4.56 12.23 -4.52
CA TYR A 51 3.95 11.28 -3.58
C TYR A 51 4.13 11.71 -2.12
N VAL A 52 5.31 12.21 -1.74
CA VAL A 52 5.55 12.76 -0.40
C VAL A 52 4.59 13.92 -0.12
N LYS A 53 4.44 14.86 -1.06
CA LYS A 53 3.50 15.97 -0.93
C LYS A 53 2.04 15.51 -0.79
N MET A 54 1.62 14.50 -1.57
CA MET A 54 0.27 13.95 -1.46
C MET A 54 0.02 13.34 -0.07
N LYS A 55 1.00 12.63 0.51
CA LYS A 55 0.92 12.06 1.87
C LYS A 55 0.85 13.13 2.93
N SER A 56 1.70 14.18 2.83
CA SER A 56 1.66 15.33 3.74
C SER A 56 0.31 16.06 3.70
N ASN A 57 -0.22 16.30 2.51
CA ASN A 57 -1.55 16.89 2.36
C ASN A 57 -2.66 16.01 2.98
N ALA A 58 -2.53 14.68 2.87
CA ALA A 58 -3.49 13.75 3.48
C ALA A 58 -3.41 13.79 5.02
N CYS A 59 -2.22 13.88 5.61
CA CYS A 59 -2.05 14.12 7.05
C CYS A 59 -2.77 15.40 7.49
N GLN A 60 -2.52 16.51 6.78
CA GLN A 60 -3.11 17.81 7.11
C GLN A 60 -4.64 17.80 7.07
N ARG A 61 -5.25 17.13 6.08
CA ARG A 61 -6.72 17.06 5.98
C ARG A 61 -7.41 16.44 7.19
N ILE A 62 -6.75 15.54 7.89
CA ILE A 62 -7.29 14.88 9.09
C ILE A 62 -6.72 15.45 10.40
N GLY A 63 -5.91 16.51 10.34
CA GLY A 63 -5.34 17.17 11.52
C GLY A 63 -4.12 16.47 12.14
N MET A 64 -3.49 15.52 11.40
CA MET A 64 -2.19 14.94 11.75
C MET A 64 -1.02 15.86 11.35
N GLU A 65 0.09 15.68 12.02
CA GLU A 65 1.36 16.28 11.62
C GLU A 65 2.14 15.38 10.65
N SER A 66 2.91 16.01 9.77
CA SER A 66 3.80 15.36 8.81
C SER A 66 5.19 15.98 8.90
N LEU A 67 6.20 15.15 9.17
CA LEU A 67 7.61 15.53 9.20
C LEU A 67 8.27 15.05 7.90
N ALA A 68 8.53 15.95 6.97
CA ALA A 68 9.27 15.64 5.75
C ALA A 68 10.78 15.77 6.00
N ILE A 69 11.54 14.73 5.65
CA ILE A 69 13.00 14.67 5.76
C ILE A 69 13.54 14.44 4.36
N GLU A 70 14.20 15.45 3.82
CA GLU A 70 14.81 15.38 2.50
C GLU A 70 16.33 15.20 2.64
N LEU A 71 16.83 14.11 2.08
CA LEU A 71 18.25 13.77 2.11
C LEU A 71 18.83 13.84 0.70
N PRO A 72 20.09 14.28 0.54
CA PRO A 72 20.70 14.38 -0.77
C PRO A 72 20.87 13.03 -1.45
N ALA A 73 20.88 12.99 -2.79
CA ALA A 73 21.07 11.75 -3.57
C ALA A 73 22.38 11.02 -3.25
N SER A 74 23.38 11.74 -2.70
CA SER A 74 24.67 11.18 -2.26
C SER A 74 24.65 10.51 -0.89
N THR A 75 23.50 10.47 -0.21
CA THR A 75 23.36 9.85 1.11
C THR A 75 23.82 8.39 1.08
N SER A 76 24.62 8.01 2.08
CA SER A 76 25.05 6.63 2.25
C SER A 76 24.03 5.79 3.03
N THR A 77 24.13 4.46 2.93
CA THR A 77 23.32 3.54 3.76
C THR A 77 23.47 3.86 5.24
N ASN A 78 24.71 4.10 5.72
CA ASN A 78 24.96 4.37 7.14
C ASN A 78 24.34 5.70 7.62
N ASP A 79 24.33 6.73 6.78
CA ASP A 79 23.70 8.00 7.12
C ASP A 79 22.17 7.85 7.22
N LEU A 80 21.58 7.10 6.29
CA LEU A 80 20.15 6.80 6.32
C LEU A 80 19.76 5.93 7.51
N LEU A 81 20.55 4.92 7.86
CA LEU A 81 20.31 4.10 9.04
C LEU A 81 20.33 4.95 10.33
N ARG A 82 21.29 5.88 10.48
CA ARG A 82 21.31 6.81 11.63
C ARG A 82 20.06 7.69 11.67
N GLN A 83 19.63 8.21 10.53
CA GLN A 83 18.41 9.01 10.48
C GLN A 83 17.17 8.21 10.89
N ILE A 84 17.06 6.96 10.47
CA ILE A 84 15.96 6.06 10.88
C ILE A 84 16.05 5.76 12.39
N GLU A 85 17.25 5.52 12.92
CA GLU A 85 17.45 5.28 14.36
C GLU A 85 17.03 6.49 15.22
N GLU A 86 17.37 7.71 14.80
CA GLU A 86 16.91 8.95 15.46
C GLU A 86 15.39 9.04 15.48
N LEU A 87 14.71 8.70 14.39
CA LEU A 87 13.24 8.68 14.31
C LEU A 87 12.63 7.56 15.15
N ASN A 88 13.27 6.40 15.22
CA ASN A 88 12.83 5.32 16.09
C ASN A 88 12.84 5.74 17.58
N LEU A 89 13.89 6.47 17.99
CA LEU A 89 14.05 6.97 19.36
C LEU A 89 13.18 8.19 19.68
N ASN A 90 12.68 8.89 18.69
CA ASN A 90 11.87 10.11 18.89
C ASN A 90 10.44 9.71 19.34
N PRO A 91 10.01 10.04 20.58
CA PRO A 91 8.68 9.71 21.10
C PRO A 91 7.54 10.50 20.43
N ASP A 92 7.85 11.56 19.69
CA ASP A 92 6.84 12.36 19.00
C ASP A 92 6.61 11.86 17.56
N VAL A 93 7.37 10.86 17.08
CA VAL A 93 7.17 10.23 15.78
C VAL A 93 6.44 8.91 15.95
N HIS A 94 5.31 8.74 15.28
CA HIS A 94 4.41 7.61 15.42
C HIS A 94 4.40 6.68 14.20
N GLY A 95 4.87 7.15 13.07
CA GLY A 95 5.06 6.37 11.86
C GLY A 95 6.28 6.83 11.09
N ILE A 96 6.99 5.90 10.47
CA ILE A 96 8.15 6.17 9.62
C ILE A 96 7.88 5.57 8.24
N LEU A 97 8.04 6.39 7.22
CA LEU A 97 7.97 6.01 5.82
C LEU A 97 9.29 6.34 5.13
N LEU A 98 9.98 5.37 4.61
CA LEU A 98 11.06 5.57 3.64
C LEU A 98 10.48 5.52 2.24
N GLN A 99 10.46 6.65 1.54
CA GLN A 99 9.93 6.75 0.19
C GLN A 99 10.78 5.93 -0.79
N HIS A 100 10.18 4.91 -1.37
CA HIS A 100 10.76 4.04 -2.39
C HIS A 100 10.53 4.64 -3.80
N PRO A 101 11.46 4.45 -4.75
CA PRO A 101 12.78 3.82 -4.60
C PRO A 101 13.83 4.78 -4.00
N VAL A 102 14.87 4.21 -3.39
CA VAL A 102 16.05 4.95 -2.96
C VAL A 102 17.18 4.85 -3.99
N PRO A 103 18.18 5.77 -3.97
CA PRO A 103 19.36 5.67 -4.83
C PRO A 103 20.09 4.34 -4.69
N SER A 104 20.65 3.83 -5.80
CA SER A 104 21.20 2.46 -5.93
C SER A 104 22.37 2.12 -5.01
N GLN A 105 23.06 3.11 -4.43
CA GLN A 105 24.14 2.88 -3.46
C GLN A 105 23.62 2.54 -2.05
N ILE A 106 22.32 2.71 -1.79
CA ILE A 106 21.69 2.43 -0.51
C ILE A 106 21.21 0.97 -0.45
N ASP A 107 21.55 0.28 0.62
CA ASP A 107 20.92 -0.99 0.97
C ASP A 107 19.50 -0.71 1.52
N GLU A 108 18.54 -0.64 0.60
CA GLU A 108 17.14 -0.35 0.92
C GLU A 108 16.56 -1.35 1.91
N ARG A 109 16.93 -2.64 1.77
CA ARG A 109 16.41 -3.68 2.66
C ARG A 109 16.87 -3.49 4.10
N ALA A 110 18.16 -3.19 4.30
CA ALA A 110 18.68 -2.88 5.62
C ALA A 110 17.99 -1.64 6.23
N CYS A 111 17.72 -0.63 5.43
CA CYS A 111 17.01 0.58 5.88
C CYS A 111 15.56 0.30 6.26
N PHE A 112 14.83 -0.49 5.49
CA PHE A 112 13.49 -0.90 5.87
C PHE A 112 13.48 -1.70 7.18
N ASP A 113 14.38 -2.66 7.33
CA ASP A 113 14.44 -3.53 8.51
C ASP A 113 14.94 -2.79 9.77
N MET A 114 15.52 -1.60 9.63
CA MET A 114 15.88 -0.71 10.74
C MET A 114 14.68 0.00 11.36
N ILE A 115 13.57 0.15 10.66
CA ILE A 115 12.36 0.80 11.17
C ILE A 115 11.80 -0.04 12.32
N ALA A 116 11.55 0.58 13.47
CA ALA A 116 10.94 -0.07 14.62
C ALA A 116 9.53 -0.56 14.28
N LEU A 117 9.19 -1.78 14.69
CA LEU A 117 7.96 -2.46 14.29
C LEU A 117 6.68 -1.65 14.63
N GLU A 118 6.67 -0.96 15.77
CA GLU A 118 5.58 -0.10 16.21
C GLU A 118 5.43 1.17 15.38
N LYS A 119 6.46 1.55 14.60
CA LYS A 119 6.48 2.69 13.69
C LYS A 119 6.51 2.30 12.22
N ASP A 120 6.53 0.99 11.91
CA ASP A 120 6.49 0.44 10.54
C ASP A 120 5.08 0.52 9.94
N VAL A 121 4.56 1.73 9.85
CA VAL A 121 3.19 1.99 9.38
C VAL A 121 3.00 1.79 7.87
N ASP A 122 4.07 1.57 7.13
CA ASP A 122 4.02 1.15 5.72
C ASP A 122 4.11 -0.37 5.55
N GLY A 123 4.44 -1.10 6.65
CA GLY A 123 4.46 -2.56 6.69
C GLY A 123 5.55 -3.18 5.81
N VAL A 124 6.75 -2.59 5.80
CA VAL A 124 7.85 -2.96 4.88
C VAL A 124 8.96 -3.79 5.52
N THR A 125 8.98 -3.93 6.87
CA THR A 125 10.00 -4.71 7.57
C THR A 125 9.81 -6.21 7.38
N CYS A 126 10.90 -6.97 7.39
CA CYS A 126 10.85 -8.44 7.37
C CYS A 126 10.11 -9.00 8.59
N LEU A 127 10.31 -8.39 9.77
CA LEU A 127 9.62 -8.81 11.00
C LEU A 127 8.12 -8.57 10.92
N GLY A 128 7.69 -7.37 10.46
CA GLY A 128 6.28 -7.04 10.28
C GLY A 128 5.60 -7.97 9.27
N PHE A 129 6.25 -8.20 8.12
CA PHE A 129 5.78 -9.16 7.13
C PHE A 129 5.66 -10.58 7.70
N GLY A 130 6.66 -11.05 8.45
CA GLY A 130 6.65 -12.39 9.06
C GLY A 130 5.47 -12.55 10.03
N ARG A 131 5.24 -11.58 10.90
CA ARG A 131 4.11 -11.58 11.83
C ARG A 131 2.77 -11.57 11.10
N MET A 132 2.59 -10.65 10.16
CA MET A 132 1.37 -10.57 9.34
C MET A 132 1.10 -11.88 8.62
N ALA A 133 2.11 -12.51 8.00
CA ALA A 133 1.98 -13.77 7.29
C ALA A 133 1.67 -14.99 8.20
N MET A 134 1.90 -14.84 9.52
CA MET A 134 1.56 -15.84 10.55
C MET A 134 0.25 -15.53 11.28
N GLY A 135 -0.52 -14.52 10.84
CA GLY A 135 -1.74 -14.08 11.51
C GLY A 135 -1.51 -13.34 12.83
N GLU A 136 -0.27 -12.89 13.10
CA GLU A 136 0.06 -12.11 14.28
C GLU A 136 -0.12 -10.61 14.04
N SER A 137 -0.26 -9.85 15.13
CA SER A 137 -0.45 -8.40 15.06
C SER A 137 0.80 -7.69 14.51
N ALA A 138 0.64 -7.06 13.35
CA ALA A 138 1.58 -6.13 12.75
C ALA A 138 0.81 -5.18 11.81
N TYR A 139 1.44 -4.08 11.40
CA TYR A 139 0.90 -3.26 10.32
C TYR A 139 1.11 -4.00 8.99
N GLY A 140 0.05 -4.12 8.21
CA GLY A 140 0.12 -4.67 6.87
C GLY A 140 0.78 -3.69 5.90
N CYS A 141 1.43 -4.21 4.87
CA CYS A 141 1.98 -3.37 3.80
C CYS A 141 0.88 -2.47 3.22
N ALA A 142 1.10 -1.15 3.16
CA ALA A 142 0.03 -0.17 2.97
C ALA A 142 -0.77 -0.37 1.68
N THR A 143 -0.12 -0.73 0.56
CA THR A 143 -0.81 -0.98 -0.70
C THR A 143 -1.66 -2.25 -0.66
N PRO A 144 -1.14 -3.44 -0.30
CA PRO A 144 -1.95 -4.65 -0.13
C PRO A 144 -3.09 -4.47 0.88
N GLN A 145 -2.82 -3.85 2.03
CA GLN A 145 -3.84 -3.59 3.04
C GLN A 145 -4.93 -2.65 2.51
N GLY A 146 -4.54 -1.65 1.70
CA GLY A 146 -5.47 -0.76 1.02
C GLY A 146 -6.37 -1.50 0.02
N ILE A 147 -5.81 -2.47 -0.71
CA ILE A 147 -6.57 -3.35 -1.61
C ILE A 147 -7.55 -4.19 -0.81
N MET A 148 -7.13 -4.83 0.30
CA MET A 148 -8.02 -5.62 1.14
C MET A 148 -9.19 -4.78 1.68
N ARG A 149 -8.94 -3.57 2.17
CA ARG A 149 -9.98 -2.63 2.62
C ARG A 149 -10.93 -2.21 1.50
N LEU A 150 -10.42 -2.04 0.29
CA LEU A 150 -11.23 -1.72 -0.88
C LEU A 150 -12.16 -2.88 -1.23
N LEU A 151 -11.65 -4.10 -1.27
CA LEU A 151 -12.44 -5.31 -1.53
C LEU A 151 -13.51 -5.53 -0.45
N GLU A 152 -13.16 -5.33 0.82
CA GLU A 152 -14.09 -5.39 1.95
C GLU A 152 -15.23 -4.36 1.83
N HIS A 153 -14.90 -3.10 1.49
CA HIS A 153 -15.89 -2.03 1.33
C HIS A 153 -16.95 -2.36 0.27
N TYR A 154 -16.51 -3.00 -0.82
CA TYR A 154 -17.41 -3.42 -1.91
C TYR A 154 -17.98 -4.82 -1.70
N GLU A 155 -17.85 -5.38 -0.49
CA GLU A 155 -18.40 -6.69 -0.11
C GLU A 155 -17.95 -7.84 -1.04
N ILE A 156 -16.74 -7.77 -1.58
CA ILE A 156 -16.16 -8.83 -2.40
C ILE A 156 -15.76 -9.99 -1.47
N GLY A 157 -16.54 -11.05 -1.46
CA GLY A 157 -16.26 -12.26 -0.69
C GLY A 157 -15.03 -12.99 -1.23
N LEU A 158 -14.00 -13.15 -0.40
CA LEU A 158 -12.71 -13.75 -0.81
C LEU A 158 -12.63 -15.24 -0.49
N SER A 159 -13.40 -15.72 0.49
CA SER A 159 -13.34 -17.11 0.94
C SER A 159 -13.70 -18.08 -0.18
N GLY A 160 -12.79 -19.01 -0.45
CA GLY A 160 -12.94 -20.03 -1.49
C GLY A 160 -12.60 -19.57 -2.92
N LEU A 161 -12.34 -18.28 -3.16
CA LEU A 161 -11.93 -17.81 -4.48
C LEU A 161 -10.52 -18.28 -4.84
N HIS A 162 -10.28 -18.49 -6.12
CA HIS A 162 -8.93 -18.61 -6.66
C HIS A 162 -8.41 -17.22 -7.04
N ALA A 163 -7.43 -16.73 -6.28
CA ALA A 163 -6.77 -15.45 -6.50
C ALA A 163 -5.41 -15.65 -7.19
N VAL A 164 -5.15 -14.89 -8.25
CA VAL A 164 -3.86 -14.86 -8.94
C VAL A 164 -3.23 -13.48 -8.75
N VAL A 165 -2.08 -13.46 -8.07
CA VAL A 165 -1.25 -12.26 -7.90
C VAL A 165 -0.13 -12.30 -8.92
N VAL A 166 -0.16 -11.38 -9.89
CA VAL A 166 0.89 -11.26 -10.91
C VAL A 166 1.89 -10.21 -10.46
N GLY A 167 2.94 -10.65 -9.81
CA GLY A 167 3.99 -9.86 -9.18
C GLY A 167 4.44 -10.49 -7.87
N ARG A 168 5.72 -10.28 -7.50
CA ARG A 168 6.29 -10.86 -6.28
C ARG A 168 7.24 -9.92 -5.54
N SER A 169 6.98 -8.61 -5.67
CA SER A 169 7.76 -7.62 -4.93
C SER A 169 7.60 -7.81 -3.41
N PRO A 170 8.61 -7.47 -2.60
CA PRO A 170 8.52 -7.60 -1.15
C PRO A 170 7.50 -6.66 -0.51
N ILE A 171 7.16 -5.56 -1.18
CA ILE A 171 6.26 -4.52 -0.65
C ILE A 171 4.84 -4.57 -1.23
N LEU A 172 4.56 -5.45 -2.20
CA LEU A 172 3.22 -5.57 -2.79
C LEU A 172 2.84 -7.03 -3.07
N GLY A 173 3.50 -7.71 -4.03
CA GLY A 173 3.04 -9.01 -4.50
C GLY A 173 3.06 -10.10 -3.41
N LYS A 174 4.14 -10.21 -2.64
CA LYS A 174 4.24 -11.19 -1.54
C LYS A 174 3.26 -10.88 -0.40
N PRO A 175 3.20 -9.63 0.13
CA PRO A 175 2.22 -9.29 1.17
C PRO A 175 0.78 -9.48 0.70
N MET A 176 0.46 -9.08 -0.53
CA MET A 176 -0.88 -9.27 -1.10
C MET A 176 -1.31 -10.74 -1.10
N ALA A 177 -0.41 -11.62 -1.52
CA ALA A 177 -0.69 -13.05 -1.55
C ALA A 177 -0.95 -13.63 -0.15
N MET A 178 -0.20 -13.20 0.87
CA MET A 178 -0.40 -13.64 2.25
C MET A 178 -1.72 -13.10 2.84
N MET A 179 -2.07 -11.85 2.58
CA MET A 179 -3.35 -11.27 3.03
C MET A 179 -4.56 -11.97 2.37
N LEU A 180 -4.47 -12.31 1.10
CA LEU A 180 -5.52 -13.08 0.41
C LEU A 180 -5.64 -14.51 0.97
N LEU A 181 -4.50 -15.15 1.28
CA LEU A 181 -4.49 -16.47 1.93
C LEU A 181 -5.15 -16.41 3.31
N GLU A 182 -4.84 -15.42 4.11
CA GLU A 182 -5.47 -15.21 5.43
C GLU A 182 -6.98 -14.94 5.32
N ALA A 183 -7.41 -14.34 4.22
CA ALA A 183 -8.83 -14.16 3.88
C ALA A 183 -9.50 -15.42 3.30
N ASN A 184 -8.87 -16.59 3.42
CA ASN A 184 -9.33 -17.90 2.93
C ASN A 184 -9.44 -18.03 1.41
N ALA A 185 -8.69 -17.25 0.64
CA ALA A 185 -8.56 -17.47 -0.80
C ALA A 185 -7.49 -18.55 -1.09
N THR A 186 -7.67 -19.29 -2.18
CA THR A 186 -6.59 -20.10 -2.77
C THR A 186 -5.73 -19.19 -3.63
N VAL A 187 -4.42 -19.09 -3.35
CA VAL A 187 -3.56 -18.07 -3.97
C VAL A 187 -2.49 -18.69 -4.88
N THR A 188 -2.40 -18.18 -6.09
CA THR A 188 -1.28 -18.45 -7.01
C THR A 188 -0.48 -17.18 -7.21
N ILE A 189 0.84 -17.23 -6.97
CA ILE A 189 1.76 -16.11 -7.21
C ILE A 189 2.48 -16.34 -8.54
N CYS A 190 2.28 -15.43 -9.49
CA CYS A 190 2.95 -15.44 -10.79
C CYS A 190 4.03 -14.36 -10.88
N HIS A 191 5.04 -14.59 -11.71
CA HIS A 191 6.17 -13.68 -11.86
C HIS A 191 6.84 -13.84 -13.23
N SER A 192 7.88 -13.06 -13.53
CA SER A 192 8.59 -13.04 -14.81
C SER A 192 9.19 -14.38 -15.27
N ARG A 193 9.23 -15.39 -14.42
CA ARG A 193 9.69 -16.76 -14.75
C ARG A 193 8.57 -17.81 -14.71
N THR A 194 7.33 -17.37 -14.49
CA THR A 194 6.17 -18.28 -14.54
C THR A 194 5.98 -18.74 -15.98
N ARG A 195 5.84 -20.06 -16.16
CA ARG A 195 5.49 -20.62 -17.45
C ARG A 195 3.99 -20.53 -17.62
N ASP A 196 3.54 -20.27 -18.85
CA ASP A 196 2.13 -20.24 -19.21
C ASP A 196 1.28 -19.32 -18.29
N LEU A 197 1.77 -18.07 -18.12
CA LEU A 197 1.13 -17.06 -17.26
C LEU A 197 -0.35 -16.87 -17.61
N GLU A 198 -0.68 -16.87 -18.89
CA GLU A 198 -2.04 -16.72 -19.39
C GLU A 198 -2.98 -17.80 -18.81
N SER A 199 -2.55 -19.06 -18.79
CA SER A 199 -3.35 -20.17 -18.25
C SER A 199 -3.66 -20.01 -16.75
N HIS A 200 -2.71 -19.48 -15.98
CA HIS A 200 -2.95 -19.17 -14.56
C HIS A 200 -3.97 -18.04 -14.39
N VAL A 201 -3.82 -16.96 -15.17
CA VAL A 201 -4.72 -15.81 -15.10
C VAL A 201 -6.14 -16.18 -15.53
N ARG A 202 -6.30 -17.02 -16.57
CA ARG A 202 -7.62 -17.48 -17.06
C ARG A 202 -8.45 -18.26 -16.03
N GLN A 203 -7.82 -18.84 -15.02
CA GLN A 203 -8.50 -19.62 -13.99
C GLN A 203 -8.91 -18.79 -12.78
N ALA A 204 -8.44 -17.53 -12.70
CA ALA A 204 -8.61 -16.70 -11.52
C ALA A 204 -10.01 -16.11 -11.39
N ASP A 205 -10.57 -16.16 -10.19
CA ASP A 205 -11.77 -15.44 -9.80
C ASP A 205 -11.42 -14.00 -9.40
N LEU A 206 -10.19 -13.79 -8.87
CA LEU A 206 -9.60 -12.50 -8.55
C LEU A 206 -8.20 -12.39 -9.17
N VAL A 207 -7.94 -11.35 -9.95
CA VAL A 207 -6.62 -11.04 -10.49
C VAL A 207 -6.09 -9.76 -9.87
N VAL A 208 -4.87 -9.80 -9.31
CA VAL A 208 -4.13 -8.62 -8.85
C VAL A 208 -2.91 -8.40 -9.73
N GLY A 209 -2.91 -7.32 -10.51
CA GLY A 209 -1.78 -6.90 -11.33
C GLY A 209 -0.80 -6.03 -10.54
N ALA A 210 0.47 -6.45 -10.47
CA ALA A 210 1.54 -5.79 -9.73
C ALA A 210 2.91 -6.04 -10.40
N VAL A 211 2.98 -5.82 -11.72
CA VAL A 211 4.15 -6.15 -12.56
C VAL A 211 5.03 -4.94 -12.89
N GLY A 212 4.48 -3.72 -12.74
CA GLY A 212 5.18 -2.47 -13.07
C GLY A 212 5.43 -2.31 -14.58
N ARG A 213 4.53 -2.82 -15.42
CA ARG A 213 4.60 -2.72 -16.89
C ARG A 213 3.21 -2.40 -17.45
N PRO A 214 3.09 -1.31 -18.25
CA PRO A 214 1.78 -0.87 -18.75
C PRO A 214 1.11 -1.95 -19.59
N GLU A 215 -0.17 -2.21 -19.29
CA GLU A 215 -1.07 -3.13 -20.00
C GLU A 215 -0.46 -4.51 -20.31
N PHE A 216 0.41 -4.99 -19.42
CA PHE A 216 1.08 -6.27 -19.58
C PHE A 216 0.12 -7.46 -19.46
N ILE A 217 -0.86 -7.36 -18.55
CA ILE A 217 -1.89 -8.38 -18.38
C ILE A 217 -3.02 -8.06 -19.33
N ARG A 218 -3.21 -8.95 -20.31
CA ARG A 218 -4.17 -8.75 -21.39
C ARG A 218 -5.60 -9.02 -20.94
N ALA A 219 -6.55 -8.26 -21.47
CA ALA A 219 -7.97 -8.44 -21.15
C ALA A 219 -8.48 -9.83 -21.56
N ASP A 220 -7.99 -10.40 -22.65
CA ASP A 220 -8.39 -11.73 -23.15
C ASP A 220 -7.86 -12.88 -22.26
N TRP A 221 -6.95 -12.62 -21.33
CA TRP A 221 -6.53 -13.57 -20.31
C TRP A 221 -7.49 -13.61 -19.11
N ILE A 222 -8.31 -12.59 -18.92
CA ILE A 222 -9.18 -12.47 -17.74
C ILE A 222 -10.47 -13.27 -17.97
N LYS A 223 -10.83 -14.10 -17.00
CA LYS A 223 -12.08 -14.84 -16.95
C LYS A 223 -13.28 -13.89 -16.88
N ASP A 224 -14.36 -14.19 -17.60
CA ASP A 224 -15.59 -13.44 -17.48
C ASP A 224 -16.15 -13.52 -16.04
N GLY A 225 -16.56 -12.39 -15.51
CA GLY A 225 -17.03 -12.28 -14.13
C GLY A 225 -15.94 -12.21 -13.07
N ALA A 226 -14.66 -12.24 -13.43
CA ALA A 226 -13.57 -12.08 -12.46
C ALA A 226 -13.56 -10.68 -11.83
N VAL A 227 -13.04 -10.58 -10.61
CA VAL A 227 -12.66 -9.32 -9.97
C VAL A 227 -11.25 -8.96 -10.41
N VAL A 228 -11.02 -7.70 -10.79
CA VAL A 228 -9.72 -7.24 -11.31
C VAL A 228 -9.22 -6.05 -10.51
N VAL A 229 -8.07 -6.22 -9.89
CA VAL A 229 -7.37 -5.19 -9.12
C VAL A 229 -6.07 -4.83 -9.81
N ASP A 230 -5.96 -3.62 -10.29
CA ASP A 230 -4.76 -3.09 -10.93
C ASP A 230 -4.01 -2.17 -9.95
N ALA A 231 -2.84 -2.61 -9.50
CA ALA A 231 -1.97 -1.85 -8.62
C ALA A 231 -0.84 -1.11 -9.38
N GLY A 232 -0.83 -1.18 -10.71
CA GLY A 232 0.08 -0.45 -11.58
C GLY A 232 -0.33 1.01 -11.75
N TYR A 233 0.66 1.86 -11.96
CA TYR A 233 0.46 3.24 -12.38
C TYR A 233 1.62 3.68 -13.28
N HIS A 234 1.29 4.12 -14.49
CA HIS A 234 2.24 4.58 -15.50
C HIS A 234 1.84 5.95 -16.05
N PRO A 235 2.77 6.67 -16.71
CA PRO A 235 2.47 7.93 -17.38
C PRO A 235 1.24 7.80 -18.32
N GLY A 236 0.36 8.76 -18.26
CA GLY A 236 -0.91 8.72 -19.01
C GLY A 236 -2.08 8.10 -18.24
N GLY A 237 -1.88 7.70 -16.97
CA GLY A 237 -2.96 7.11 -16.16
C GLY A 237 -3.30 5.68 -16.56
N VAL A 238 -2.29 4.92 -17.00
CA VAL A 238 -2.41 3.53 -17.44
C VAL A 238 -1.92 2.61 -16.32
N GLY A 239 -2.58 1.47 -16.13
CA GLY A 239 -2.19 0.44 -15.17
C GLY A 239 -1.36 -0.69 -15.78
N ASP A 240 -1.22 -1.78 -15.03
CA ASP A 240 -0.56 -3.02 -15.47
C ASP A 240 -1.48 -3.93 -16.28
N ILE A 241 -2.80 -3.67 -16.24
CA ILE A 241 -3.84 -4.49 -16.87
C ILE A 241 -4.54 -3.70 -17.98
N GLU A 242 -4.85 -4.35 -19.09
CA GLU A 242 -5.67 -3.80 -20.16
C GLU A 242 -7.13 -3.71 -19.70
N LEU A 243 -7.53 -2.56 -19.07
CA LEU A 243 -8.80 -2.45 -18.35
C LEU A 243 -10.02 -2.18 -19.24
N GLN A 244 -9.88 -1.43 -20.33
CA GLN A 244 -11.03 -0.96 -21.13
C GLN A 244 -11.94 -2.10 -21.62
N PRO A 245 -11.42 -3.21 -22.19
CA PRO A 245 -12.28 -4.30 -22.63
C PRO A 245 -12.94 -5.07 -21.47
N LEU A 246 -12.45 -4.89 -20.23
CA LEU A 246 -12.97 -5.60 -19.04
C LEU A 246 -14.19 -4.94 -18.42
N LEU A 247 -14.51 -3.68 -18.80
CA LEU A 247 -15.68 -2.96 -18.29
C LEU A 247 -17.01 -3.69 -18.52
N GLU A 248 -17.08 -4.52 -19.56
CA GLU A 248 -18.29 -5.29 -19.92
C GLU A 248 -18.20 -6.78 -19.55
N ARG A 249 -17.02 -7.24 -19.09
CA ARG A 249 -16.73 -8.66 -18.85
C ARG A 249 -16.45 -9.00 -17.40
N ALA A 250 -15.71 -8.15 -16.68
CA ALA A 250 -15.41 -8.36 -15.26
C ALA A 250 -16.65 -8.10 -14.38
N SER A 251 -16.68 -8.67 -13.18
CA SER A 251 -17.69 -8.35 -12.17
C SER A 251 -17.37 -7.04 -11.46
N ALA A 252 -16.08 -6.80 -11.19
CA ALA A 252 -15.60 -5.57 -10.56
C ALA A 252 -14.17 -5.26 -11.01
N ILE A 253 -13.85 -3.97 -11.12
CA ILE A 253 -12.49 -3.50 -11.49
C ILE A 253 -12.09 -2.27 -10.70
N THR A 254 -10.79 -2.12 -10.42
CA THR A 254 -10.23 -0.85 -9.94
C THR A 254 -9.94 0.06 -11.12
N PRO A 255 -10.31 1.35 -11.08
CA PRO A 255 -9.88 2.31 -12.09
C PRO A 255 -8.41 2.70 -11.89
N VAL A 256 -7.71 3.03 -12.99
CA VAL A 256 -6.39 3.65 -12.96
C VAL A 256 -6.46 4.95 -13.77
N PRO A 257 -6.24 6.11 -13.12
CA PRO A 257 -6.05 6.35 -11.69
C PRO A 257 -7.35 6.27 -10.87
N GLY A 258 -7.21 6.25 -9.54
CA GLY A 258 -8.35 6.41 -8.61
C GLY A 258 -8.73 5.15 -7.81
N GLY A 259 -8.22 3.98 -8.18
CA GLY A 259 -8.42 2.72 -7.45
C GLY A 259 -7.44 2.55 -6.29
N VAL A 260 -6.35 1.82 -6.51
CA VAL A 260 -5.41 1.39 -5.47
C VAL A 260 -4.60 2.54 -4.84
N GLY A 261 -4.12 3.49 -5.65
CA GLY A 261 -3.24 4.57 -5.16
C GLY A 261 -3.82 5.39 -4.00
N PRO A 262 -5.05 5.92 -4.08
CA PRO A 262 -5.68 6.63 -2.97
C PRO A 262 -5.83 5.78 -1.71
N MET A 263 -6.11 4.49 -1.85
CA MET A 263 -6.22 3.55 -0.73
C MET A 263 -4.88 3.28 -0.05
N THR A 264 -3.78 3.26 -0.80
CA THR A 264 -2.42 3.16 -0.24
C THR A 264 -2.14 4.32 0.72
N ILE A 265 -2.37 5.57 0.27
CA ILE A 265 -2.16 6.76 1.11
C ILE A 265 -3.09 6.74 2.33
N ASN A 266 -4.36 6.46 2.12
CA ASN A 266 -5.34 6.42 3.21
C ASN A 266 -5.01 5.33 4.25
N THR A 267 -4.52 4.17 3.83
CA THR A 267 -4.11 3.09 4.73
C THR A 267 -2.88 3.47 5.55
N LEU A 268 -1.86 4.06 4.92
CA LEU A 268 -0.69 4.58 5.62
C LEU A 268 -1.08 5.58 6.72
N ILE A 269 -1.97 6.52 6.40
CA ILE A 269 -2.50 7.50 7.36
C ILE A 269 -3.25 6.80 8.49
N GLN A 270 -4.14 5.85 8.17
CA GLN A 270 -4.89 5.09 9.18
C GLN A 270 -3.95 4.32 10.12
N GLN A 271 -2.91 3.67 9.59
CA GLN A 271 -1.94 2.93 10.40
C GLN A 271 -1.11 3.86 11.29
N THR A 272 -0.80 5.08 10.81
CA THR A 272 -0.16 6.10 11.65
C THR A 272 -1.07 6.60 12.78
N VAL A 273 -2.37 6.80 12.51
CA VAL A 273 -3.35 7.14 13.56
C VAL A 273 -3.43 6.01 14.59
N GLN A 274 -3.48 4.75 14.16
CA GLN A 274 -3.48 3.58 15.05
C GLN A 274 -2.22 3.51 15.93
N SER A 275 -1.06 3.85 15.38
CA SER A 275 0.19 3.93 16.14
C SER A 275 0.13 5.05 17.19
N GLY A 276 -0.36 6.23 16.79
CA GLY A 276 -0.56 7.34 17.72
C GLY A 276 -1.55 7.01 18.85
N GLU A 277 -2.63 6.28 18.56
CA GLU A 277 -3.58 5.82 19.59
C GLU A 277 -2.93 4.92 20.65
N LYS A 278 -1.98 4.07 20.24
CA LYS A 278 -1.27 3.17 21.14
C LYS A 278 -0.22 3.88 22.01
N SER A 279 0.40 4.93 21.48
CA SER A 279 1.55 5.61 22.12
C SER A 279 1.19 6.91 22.84
N LEU A 280 0.08 7.57 22.47
CA LEU A 280 -0.40 8.83 23.04
C LEU A 280 -1.62 8.66 23.96
N ALA A 281 -2.07 7.41 24.18
CA ALA A 281 -3.23 7.10 25.02
C ALA A 281 -2.93 7.20 26.51
#